data_1fd3d56cd065db84c440a4ebd19dcbea
#
_entry.id   1fd3d56cd065db84c440a4ebd19dcbea
#
_cell.length_a   1.000
_cell.length_b   1.000
_cell.length_c   1.000
_cell.angle_alpha   90.00
_cell.angle_beta   90.00
_cell.angle_gamma   90.00
#
_symmetry.space_group_name_H-M   'P 1'
#
loop_
_entity.id
_entity.type
_entity.pdbx_description
1 polymer ?
#
loop_
_entity_poly.entity_id
_entity_poly.type
_entity_poly.pdbx_seq_one_letter_code
_entity_poly.pdbx_strand_id
1 'polypeptide(L)'
;MSEANKALIQRWFEEVWNKGRAEAIEEMFAADGIAHGLGDTVLDPGGYREFYTAFRGAFPDIVVTVEDMVAEGDKVAARCRVSAKHTGDTLGFAATQSPVEFTGITIVRIADGKIVEAWNNFDFMKMNKQLGVL
;
A
#
# COMPACT_ATOMS: atom_id res chain seq x y z
N MET A 1 7.41 -15.23 14.00
CA MET A 1 6.12 -15.73 14.46
C MET A 1 5.05 -14.67 14.22
N SER A 2 3.82 -14.91 14.69
CA SER A 2 2.71 -14.04 14.32
C SER A 2 2.88 -12.61 14.80
N GLU A 3 3.41 -12.39 16.01
CA GLU A 3 3.61 -11.01 16.49
C GLU A 3 4.69 -10.29 15.73
N ALA A 4 5.79 -10.98 15.37
CA ALA A 4 6.84 -10.39 14.55
C ALA A 4 6.34 -10.08 13.15
N ASN A 5 5.51 -10.97 12.59
CA ASN A 5 4.95 -10.76 11.25
C ASN A 5 3.96 -9.59 11.23
N LYS A 6 3.12 -9.47 12.27
CA LYS A 6 2.23 -8.32 12.41
C LYS A 6 3.01 -7.02 12.54
N ALA A 7 4.09 -7.04 13.33
CA ALA A 7 4.93 -5.86 13.52
C ALA A 7 5.58 -5.42 12.21
N LEU A 8 6.00 -6.37 11.37
CA LEU A 8 6.55 -6.06 10.05
C LEU A 8 5.53 -5.34 9.18
N ILE A 9 4.28 -5.80 9.17
CA ILE A 9 3.24 -5.17 8.35
C ILE A 9 2.87 -3.79 8.91
N GLN A 10 2.83 -3.64 10.23
CA GLN A 10 2.61 -2.33 10.85
C GLN A 10 3.72 -1.35 10.44
N ARG A 11 4.98 -1.80 10.48
CA ARG A 11 6.13 -1.00 10.03
C ARG A 11 6.04 -0.66 8.55
N TRP A 12 5.60 -1.60 7.71
CA TRP A 12 5.46 -1.37 6.28
C TRP A 12 4.60 -0.14 6.02
N PHE A 13 3.38 -0.11 6.57
CA PHE A 13 2.48 1.01 6.33
C PHE A 13 3.01 2.30 6.96
N GLU A 14 3.60 2.23 8.14
CA GLU A 14 4.12 3.40 8.82
C GLU A 14 5.33 3.99 8.09
N GLU A 15 6.33 3.17 7.76
CA GLU A 15 7.58 3.65 7.18
C GLU A 15 7.45 3.97 5.69
N VAL A 16 6.85 3.07 4.92
CA VAL A 16 6.74 3.23 3.46
C VAL A 16 5.71 4.30 3.13
N TRP A 17 4.50 4.15 3.64
CA TRP A 17 3.39 4.98 3.21
C TRP A 17 3.21 6.24 4.05
N ASN A 18 3.20 6.14 5.37
CA ASN A 18 2.91 7.30 6.22
C ASN A 18 4.11 8.25 6.32
N LYS A 19 5.30 7.70 6.49
CA LYS A 19 6.53 8.52 6.58
C LYS A 19 7.17 8.80 5.24
N GLY A 20 6.77 8.08 4.19
CA GLY A 20 7.31 8.30 2.86
C GLY A 20 8.77 7.88 2.68
N ARG A 21 9.22 6.87 3.43
CA ARG A 21 10.58 6.35 3.30
C ARG A 21 10.62 5.30 2.19
N ALA A 22 10.92 5.74 0.97
CA ALA A 22 10.96 4.85 -0.19
C ALA A 22 11.95 3.70 -0.02
N GLU A 23 13.08 3.95 0.64
CA GLU A 23 14.10 2.92 0.89
C GLU A 23 13.61 1.82 1.82
N ALA A 24 12.56 2.04 2.59
CA ALA A 24 11.98 1.01 3.43
C ALA A 24 11.36 -0.13 2.61
N ILE A 25 11.03 0.13 1.35
CA ILE A 25 10.50 -0.89 0.45
C ILE A 25 11.55 -2.03 0.34
N GLU A 26 12.79 -1.70 0.03
CA GLU A 26 13.85 -2.71 -0.12
C GLU A 26 14.24 -3.33 1.21
N GLU A 27 14.00 -2.65 2.31
CA GLU A 27 14.28 -3.20 3.64
C GLU A 27 13.32 -4.31 4.02
N MET A 28 12.07 -4.24 3.56
CA MET A 28 11.00 -5.13 4.00
C MET A 28 10.41 -6.00 2.89
N PHE A 29 10.59 -5.64 1.62
CA PHE A 29 10.06 -6.39 0.48
C PHE A 29 11.20 -7.21 -0.11
N ALA A 30 11.02 -8.52 -0.21
CA ALA A 30 12.07 -9.41 -0.73
C ALA A 30 12.40 -9.07 -2.18
N ALA A 31 13.66 -9.29 -2.58
CA ALA A 31 14.12 -8.98 -3.94
C ALA A 31 13.33 -9.72 -5.02
N ASP A 32 12.82 -10.90 -4.70
CA ASP A 32 11.97 -11.72 -5.58
C ASP A 32 10.49 -11.63 -5.20
N GLY A 33 10.11 -10.67 -4.38
CA GLY A 33 8.74 -10.51 -3.93
C GLY A 33 7.82 -10.02 -5.04
N ILE A 34 6.53 -10.30 -4.89
CA ILE A 34 5.51 -9.89 -5.85
C ILE A 34 4.28 -9.34 -5.12
N ALA A 35 3.60 -8.39 -5.77
CA ALA A 35 2.38 -7.78 -5.24
C ALA A 35 1.28 -7.82 -6.30
N HIS A 36 0.11 -8.28 -5.89
CA HIS A 36 -1.08 -8.36 -6.73
C HIS A 36 -2.08 -7.27 -6.34
N GLY A 37 -2.95 -6.90 -7.28
CA GLY A 37 -4.11 -6.05 -6.97
C GLY A 37 -3.87 -4.55 -7.00
N LEU A 38 -2.71 -4.11 -7.49
CA LEU A 38 -2.36 -2.69 -7.56
C LEU A 38 -2.33 -2.18 -9.01
N GLY A 39 -2.97 -2.89 -9.92
CA GLY A 39 -3.02 -2.54 -11.33
C GLY A 39 -3.29 -3.80 -12.14
N ASP A 40 -3.08 -3.71 -13.44
CA ASP A 40 -3.40 -4.80 -14.36
C ASP A 40 -2.36 -5.91 -14.33
N THR A 41 -1.18 -5.65 -13.80
CA THR A 41 -0.08 -6.61 -13.77
C THR A 41 0.40 -6.86 -12.35
N VAL A 42 1.03 -8.03 -12.15
CA VAL A 42 1.72 -8.32 -10.90
C VAL A 42 2.99 -7.49 -10.84
N LEU A 43 3.23 -6.86 -9.70
CA LEU A 43 4.38 -5.98 -9.52
C LEU A 43 5.51 -6.69 -8.79
N ASP A 44 6.73 -6.60 -9.35
CA ASP A 44 7.96 -6.93 -8.64
C ASP A 44 8.37 -5.70 -7.80
N PRO A 45 9.48 -5.74 -7.03
CA PRO A 45 9.87 -4.58 -6.23
C PRO A 45 10.08 -3.29 -7.04
N GLY A 46 10.64 -3.39 -8.25
CA GLY A 46 10.80 -2.24 -9.13
C GLY A 46 9.46 -1.65 -9.56
N GLY A 47 8.53 -2.52 -9.99
CA GLY A 47 7.18 -2.11 -10.36
C GLY A 47 6.42 -1.54 -9.17
N TYR A 48 6.59 -2.12 -7.98
CA TYR A 48 5.99 -1.58 -6.77
C TYR A 48 6.50 -0.17 -6.48
N ARG A 49 7.81 0.04 -6.64
CA ARG A 49 8.41 1.35 -6.43
C ARG A 49 7.86 2.39 -7.40
N GLU A 50 7.63 2.01 -8.65
CA GLU A 50 7.01 2.90 -9.63
C GLU A 50 5.57 3.25 -9.24
N PHE A 51 4.78 2.26 -8.85
CA PHE A 51 3.42 2.47 -8.34
C PHE A 51 3.43 3.40 -7.13
N TYR A 52 4.31 3.13 -6.19
CA TYR A 52 4.46 3.91 -4.97
C TYR A 52 4.79 5.37 -5.28
N THR A 53 5.75 5.60 -6.18
CA THR A 53 6.17 6.95 -6.53
C THR A 53 5.02 7.75 -7.14
N ALA A 54 4.27 7.13 -8.06
CA ALA A 54 3.13 7.79 -8.69
C ALA A 54 2.01 8.05 -7.69
N PHE A 55 1.69 7.06 -6.87
CA PHE A 55 0.57 7.17 -5.92
C PHE A 55 0.88 8.20 -4.83
N ARG A 56 2.07 8.13 -4.27
CA ARG A 56 2.46 9.07 -3.24
C ARG A 56 2.67 10.48 -3.80
N GLY A 57 3.10 10.59 -5.05
CA GLY A 57 3.18 11.88 -5.72
C GLY A 57 1.81 12.56 -5.86
N ALA A 58 0.76 11.75 -6.10
CA ALA A 58 -0.60 12.26 -6.20
C ALA A 58 -1.18 12.59 -4.82
N PHE A 59 -0.80 11.83 -3.79
CA PHE A 59 -1.33 11.94 -2.44
C PHE A 59 -0.17 12.10 -1.43
N PRO A 60 0.55 13.24 -1.43
CA PRO A 60 1.73 13.38 -0.57
C PRO A 60 1.43 13.38 0.92
N ASP A 61 0.19 13.64 1.31
CA ASP A 61 -0.25 13.62 2.71
C ASP A 61 -0.92 12.30 3.11
N ILE A 62 -0.75 11.24 2.33
CA ILE A 62 -1.42 9.97 2.57
C ILE A 62 -1.15 9.42 3.97
N VAL A 63 -2.20 8.96 4.62
CA VAL A 63 -2.11 8.23 5.89
C VAL A 63 -2.87 6.91 5.72
N VAL A 64 -2.17 5.82 6.00
CA VAL A 64 -2.78 4.48 6.04
C VAL A 64 -2.85 4.08 7.50
N THR A 65 -4.06 3.82 7.98
CA THR A 65 -4.31 3.35 9.34
C THR A 65 -4.65 1.87 9.28
N VAL A 66 -3.86 1.05 9.97
CA VAL A 66 -4.17 -0.38 10.10
C VAL A 66 -5.17 -0.51 11.23
N GLU A 67 -6.39 -0.90 10.90
CA GLU A 67 -7.48 -0.96 11.88
C GLU A 67 -7.57 -2.32 12.56
N ASP A 68 -7.10 -3.37 11.88
CA ASP A 68 -7.19 -4.71 12.41
C ASP A 68 -6.20 -5.62 11.67
N MET A 69 -5.64 -6.60 12.38
CA MET A 69 -4.76 -7.59 11.76
C MET A 69 -5.03 -8.97 12.36
N VAL A 70 -5.02 -9.96 11.50
CA VAL A 70 -5.02 -11.36 11.92
C VAL A 70 -3.84 -12.05 11.24
N ALA A 71 -3.21 -12.99 11.96
CA ALA A 71 -2.07 -13.71 11.43
C ALA A 71 -2.24 -15.21 11.68
N GLU A 72 -1.84 -16.00 10.68
CA GLU A 72 -1.82 -17.44 10.79
C GLU A 72 -0.69 -17.97 9.93
N GLY A 73 0.18 -18.78 10.51
CA GLY A 73 1.33 -19.31 9.81
C GLY A 73 2.24 -18.17 9.33
N ASP A 74 2.54 -18.17 8.05
CA ASP A 74 3.40 -17.15 7.43
C ASP A 74 2.61 -15.98 6.84
N LYS A 75 1.31 -15.89 7.08
CA LYS A 75 0.45 -14.87 6.49
C LYS A 75 -0.13 -13.92 7.52
N VAL A 76 -0.27 -12.66 7.10
CA VAL A 76 -0.96 -11.62 7.88
C VAL A 76 -2.01 -10.99 6.98
N ALA A 77 -3.23 -10.84 7.49
CA ALA A 77 -4.26 -10.05 6.84
C ALA A 77 -4.41 -8.74 7.62
N ALA A 78 -4.37 -7.62 6.92
CA ALA A 78 -4.50 -6.30 7.53
C ALA A 78 -5.65 -5.55 6.88
N ARG A 79 -6.55 -5.03 7.71
CA ARG A 79 -7.67 -4.20 7.27
C ARG A 79 -7.27 -2.74 7.49
N CYS A 80 -7.31 -1.96 6.42
CA CYS A 80 -6.74 -0.62 6.42
C CYS A 80 -7.75 0.44 6.01
N ARG A 81 -7.54 1.66 6.50
CA ARG A 81 -8.23 2.87 6.06
C ARG A 81 -7.19 3.83 5.48
N VAL A 82 -7.49 4.37 4.29
CA VAL A 82 -6.62 5.31 3.61
C VAL A 82 -7.31 6.68 3.59
N SER A 83 -6.56 7.71 3.96
CA SER A 83 -7.02 9.09 3.94
C SER A 83 -5.97 9.96 3.29
N ALA A 84 -6.37 10.84 2.36
CA ALA A 84 -5.44 11.68 1.62
C ALA A 84 -6.18 12.81 0.90
N LYS A 85 -5.40 13.75 0.35
CA LYS A 85 -5.93 14.79 -0.54
C LYS A 85 -5.16 14.74 -1.86
N HIS A 86 -5.88 14.78 -2.96
CA HIS A 86 -5.30 14.68 -4.30
C HIS A 86 -4.72 16.04 -4.71
N THR A 87 -3.43 16.23 -4.43
CA THR A 87 -2.75 17.51 -4.70
C THR A 87 -1.65 17.42 -5.76
N GLY A 88 -1.32 16.21 -6.23
CA GLY A 88 -0.34 15.99 -7.30
C GLY A 88 -0.99 15.42 -8.55
N ASP A 89 -0.28 15.50 -9.67
CA ASP A 89 -0.79 15.11 -10.99
C ASP A 89 -0.17 13.81 -11.52
N THR A 90 0.47 13.03 -10.66
CA THR A 90 1.26 11.87 -11.10
C THR A 90 0.41 10.63 -11.41
N LEU A 91 -0.92 10.72 -11.31
CA LEU A 91 -1.81 9.64 -11.74
C LEU A 91 -2.25 9.79 -13.20
N GLY A 92 -1.69 10.76 -13.93
CA GLY A 92 -1.98 10.95 -15.34
C GLY A 92 -3.06 11.96 -15.63
N PHE A 93 -3.56 12.68 -14.62
CA PHE A 93 -4.52 13.77 -14.78
C PHE A 93 -4.28 14.84 -13.73
N ALA A 94 -4.83 16.01 -13.94
CA ALA A 94 -4.61 17.16 -13.08
C ALA A 94 -5.11 16.90 -11.64
N ALA A 95 -4.42 17.48 -10.67
CA ALA A 95 -4.83 17.37 -9.27
C ALA A 95 -6.23 17.98 -9.08
N THR A 96 -7.10 17.21 -8.44
CA THR A 96 -8.50 17.60 -8.24
C THR A 96 -8.70 18.39 -6.96
N GLN A 97 -7.72 18.39 -6.06
CA GLN A 97 -7.79 18.98 -4.72
C GLN A 97 -8.86 18.31 -3.82
N SER A 98 -9.39 17.16 -4.25
CA SER A 98 -10.43 16.45 -3.52
C SER A 98 -9.84 15.59 -2.43
N PRO A 99 -10.48 15.55 -1.24
CA PRO A 99 -10.12 14.57 -0.23
C PRO A 99 -10.64 13.19 -0.65
N VAL A 100 -9.88 12.16 -0.30
CA VAL A 100 -10.31 10.78 -0.49
C VAL A 100 -10.22 10.04 0.83
N GLU A 101 -11.16 9.13 1.04
CA GLU A 101 -11.11 8.18 2.15
C GLU A 101 -11.72 6.88 1.67
N PHE A 102 -10.92 5.81 1.73
CA PHE A 102 -11.38 4.50 1.30
C PHE A 102 -10.70 3.44 2.15
N THR A 103 -11.17 2.21 2.03
CA THR A 103 -10.66 1.10 2.83
C THR A 103 -10.14 0.00 1.92
N GLY A 104 -9.43 -0.93 2.51
CA GLY A 104 -8.95 -2.10 1.79
C GLY A 104 -8.39 -3.13 2.74
N ILE A 105 -8.11 -4.29 2.18
CA ILE A 105 -7.50 -5.40 2.91
C ILE A 105 -6.31 -5.87 2.09
N THR A 106 -5.22 -6.14 2.76
CA THR A 106 -4.08 -6.83 2.15
C THR A 106 -3.81 -8.12 2.92
N ILE A 107 -3.48 -9.17 2.19
CA ILE A 107 -2.96 -10.40 2.78
C ILE A 107 -1.52 -10.50 2.33
N VAL A 108 -0.62 -10.74 3.27
CA VAL A 108 0.83 -10.72 3.01
C VAL A 108 1.42 -12.04 3.49
N ARG A 109 2.24 -12.67 2.65
CA ARG A 109 3.02 -13.83 3.03
C ARG A 109 4.45 -13.39 3.30
N ILE A 110 5.00 -13.87 4.42
CA ILE A 110 6.31 -13.43 4.93
C ILE A 110 7.22 -14.65 5.03
N ALA A 111 8.46 -14.49 4.55
CA ALA A 111 9.50 -15.51 4.70
C ALA A 111 10.81 -14.81 5.03
N ASP A 112 11.54 -15.36 5.99
CA ASP A 112 12.84 -14.83 6.44
C ASP A 112 12.78 -13.35 6.81
N GLY A 113 11.67 -12.95 7.46
CA GLY A 113 11.49 -11.58 7.93
C GLY A 113 11.19 -10.56 6.84
N LYS A 114 10.85 -11.02 5.63
CA LYS A 114 10.53 -10.11 4.52
C LYS A 114 9.22 -10.50 3.83
N ILE A 115 8.59 -9.52 3.23
CA ILE A 115 7.37 -9.73 2.44
C ILE A 115 7.77 -10.39 1.13
N VAL A 116 7.21 -11.57 0.85
CA VAL A 116 7.49 -12.29 -0.40
C VAL A 116 6.32 -12.27 -1.36
N GLU A 117 5.11 -12.06 -0.86
CA GLU A 117 3.93 -11.97 -1.73
C GLU A 117 2.83 -11.21 -1.00
N ALA A 118 2.14 -10.32 -1.72
CA ALA A 118 1.03 -9.56 -1.17
C ALA A 118 -0.14 -9.58 -2.13
N TRP A 119 -1.34 -9.70 -1.58
CA TRP A 119 -2.61 -9.64 -2.32
C TRP A 119 -3.38 -8.44 -1.78
N ASN A 120 -3.59 -7.42 -2.63
CA ASN A 120 -4.19 -6.16 -2.23
C ASN A 120 -5.57 -6.00 -2.84
N ASN A 121 -6.54 -5.61 -2.02
CA ASN A 121 -7.89 -5.32 -2.46
C ASN A 121 -8.33 -4.03 -1.79
N PHE A 122 -7.98 -2.90 -2.41
CA PHE A 122 -8.37 -1.57 -1.96
C PHE A 122 -9.48 -1.04 -2.85
N ASP A 123 -10.35 -0.22 -2.27
CA ASP A 123 -11.54 0.29 -2.98
C ASP A 123 -11.17 1.50 -3.85
N PHE A 124 -10.41 1.24 -4.91
CA PHE A 124 -10.01 2.29 -5.85
C PHE A 124 -11.19 2.86 -6.64
N MET A 125 -12.27 2.10 -6.76
CA MET A 125 -13.49 2.63 -7.39
C MET A 125 -14.07 3.77 -6.55
N LYS A 126 -14.15 3.59 -5.25
CA LYS A 126 -14.61 4.66 -4.35
C LYS A 126 -13.68 5.87 -4.43
N MET A 127 -12.36 5.63 -4.42
CA MET A 127 -11.37 6.69 -4.59
C MET A 127 -11.63 7.48 -5.88
N ASN A 128 -11.80 6.78 -7.00
CA ASN A 128 -12.02 7.42 -8.29
C ASN A 128 -13.33 8.21 -8.34
N LYS A 129 -14.37 7.71 -7.69
CA LYS A 129 -15.63 8.46 -7.56
C LYS A 129 -15.43 9.76 -6.78
N GLN A 130 -14.67 9.71 -5.70
CA GLN A 130 -14.37 10.89 -4.89
C GLN A 130 -13.52 11.89 -5.66
N LEU A 131 -12.67 11.42 -6.57
CA LEU A 131 -11.86 12.28 -7.43
C LEU A 131 -12.66 12.83 -8.62
N GLY A 132 -13.82 12.25 -8.92
CA GLY A 132 -14.64 12.67 -10.05
C GLY A 132 -14.11 12.21 -11.39
N VAL A 133 -13.35 11.12 -11.42
CA VAL A 133 -12.71 10.61 -12.66
C VAL A 133 -13.29 9.27 -13.10
N LEU A 134 -14.38 8.84 -12.49
CA LEU A 134 -15.01 7.58 -12.83
C LEU A 134 -16.09 7.77 -13.90
#